data_461f4bd2f4f64a9dd84f760775d4b24d
#
_entry.id   461f4bd2f4f64a9dd84f760775d4b24d
#
_cell.length_a   1.000
_cell.length_b   1.000
_cell.length_c   1.000
_cell.angle_alpha   90.00
_cell.angle_beta   90.00
_cell.angle_gamma   90.00
#
_symmetry.space_group_name_H-M   'P 1'
#
loop_
_entity.id
_entity.type
_entity.pdbx_description
1 polymer ?
#
loop_
_entity_poly.entity_id
_entity_poly.type
_entity_poly.pdbx_seq_one_letter_code
_entity_poly.pdbx_strand_id
1 'polypeptide(L)'
;QSVENFDLIHPEKVIQMAMKNMPIDYFEYYTTVEPFAEGYYKIGKKEEARKILNQLIKKQQEKITFFNSQSEKQKAFYAREINDDFRRYYMLLLIAEENNDLEFHRQQIVKFNNYNKMMGDYGVDLEQ
;
A
#
# COMPACT_ATOMS: atom_id res chain seq x y z
N GLN A 1 6.83 21.52 23.43
CA GLN A 1 6.35 20.16 23.66
C GLN A 1 6.60 19.29 22.44
N SER A 2 7.13 18.13 22.66
CA SER A 2 7.51 17.28 21.55
C SER A 2 6.33 16.46 21.00
N VAL A 3 6.39 16.15 19.70
CA VAL A 3 5.44 15.27 19.05
C VAL A 3 5.48 13.88 19.67
N GLU A 4 6.65 13.45 20.12
CA GLU A 4 6.81 12.15 20.78
C GLU A 4 5.96 12.01 22.04
N ASN A 5 5.95 13.04 22.88
CA ASN A 5 5.13 13.00 24.08
C ASN A 5 3.65 12.94 23.76
N PHE A 6 3.24 13.64 22.72
CA PHE A 6 1.84 13.61 22.26
C PHE A 6 1.46 12.21 21.78
N ASP A 7 2.33 11.60 20.98
CA ASP A 7 2.11 10.26 20.45
C ASP A 7 2.04 9.21 21.56
N LEU A 8 2.87 9.33 22.59
CA LEU A 8 2.86 8.41 23.72
C LEU A 8 1.57 8.48 24.52
N ILE A 9 0.95 9.66 24.59
CA ILE A 9 -0.26 9.88 25.37
C ILE A 9 -1.50 9.52 24.56
N HIS A 10 -1.54 9.94 23.27
CA HIS A 10 -2.71 9.76 22.43
C HIS A 10 -2.35 9.36 20.99
N PRO A 11 -1.65 8.22 20.80
CA PRO A 11 -1.19 7.86 19.47
C PRO A 11 -2.32 7.68 18.46
N GLU A 12 -3.42 7.06 18.88
CA GLU A 12 -4.56 6.84 18.00
C GLU A 12 -5.19 8.15 17.54
N LYS A 13 -5.35 9.10 18.47
CA LYS A 13 -5.93 10.40 18.13
C LYS A 13 -5.06 11.19 17.16
N VAL A 14 -3.74 11.14 17.34
CA VAL A 14 -2.82 11.83 16.44
C VAL A 14 -2.95 11.26 15.03
N ILE A 15 -2.97 9.94 14.92
CA ILE A 15 -3.12 9.28 13.63
C ILE A 15 -4.46 9.64 12.98
N GLN A 16 -5.55 9.57 13.73
CA GLN A 16 -6.88 9.89 13.23
C GLN A 16 -6.97 11.33 12.74
N MET A 17 -6.42 12.27 13.49
CA MET A 17 -6.42 13.68 13.09
C MET A 17 -5.64 13.88 11.79
N ALA A 18 -4.48 13.25 11.68
CA ALA A 18 -3.68 13.34 10.47
C ALA A 18 -4.44 12.79 9.27
N MET A 19 -5.07 11.63 9.42
CA MET A 19 -5.81 11.01 8.33
C MET A 19 -7.06 11.77 7.96
N LYS A 20 -7.72 12.41 8.94
CA LYS A 20 -8.92 13.19 8.70
C LYS A 20 -8.62 14.44 7.87
N ASN A 21 -7.50 15.09 8.18
CA ASN A 21 -7.14 16.34 7.52
C ASN A 21 -6.38 16.15 6.21
N MET A 22 -5.99 14.91 5.92
CA MET A 22 -5.18 14.60 4.75
C MET A 22 -5.81 13.45 3.97
N PRO A 23 -6.71 13.75 3.01
CA PRO A 23 -7.30 12.71 2.17
C PRO A 23 -6.22 11.90 1.45
N ILE A 24 -6.39 10.60 1.41
CA ILE A 24 -5.41 9.71 0.79
C ILE A 24 -5.15 10.09 -0.66
N ASP A 25 -6.16 10.55 -1.38
CA ASP A 25 -6.02 10.98 -2.77
C ASP A 25 -5.04 12.14 -2.96
N TYR A 26 -4.80 12.90 -1.90
CA TYR A 26 -3.81 13.97 -1.92
C TYR A 26 -2.40 13.43 -1.94
N PHE A 27 -2.21 12.21 -1.48
CA PHE A 27 -0.88 11.64 -1.37
C PHE A 27 -0.64 10.71 -2.54
N GLU A 28 -0.04 11.25 -3.59
CA GLU A 28 0.51 10.40 -4.63
C GLU A 28 1.69 9.61 -4.07
N TYR A 29 2.20 10.05 -2.90
CA TYR A 29 3.34 9.42 -2.24
C TYR A 29 2.84 8.53 -1.12
N TYR A 30 2.69 7.25 -1.42
CA TYR A 30 2.19 6.26 -0.46
C TYR A 30 3.08 6.15 0.76
N THR A 31 4.37 6.43 0.59
CA THR A 31 5.34 6.42 1.69
C THR A 31 4.99 7.41 2.79
N THR A 32 4.16 8.42 2.49
CA THR A 32 3.72 9.39 3.50
C THR A 32 2.65 8.83 4.40
N VAL A 33 1.82 7.91 3.88
CA VAL A 33 0.65 7.36 4.60
C VAL A 33 0.96 6.00 5.23
N GLU A 34 1.89 5.24 4.65
CA GLU A 34 2.27 3.92 5.16
C GLU A 34 2.60 3.91 6.66
N PRO A 35 3.33 4.91 7.21
CA PRO A 35 3.64 4.91 8.64
C PRO A 35 2.40 4.90 9.54
N PHE A 36 1.27 5.41 9.06
CA PHE A 36 0.04 5.39 9.84
C PHE A 36 -0.51 3.98 9.96
N ALA A 37 -0.40 3.17 8.91
CA ALA A 37 -0.79 1.76 8.98
C ALA A 37 0.08 1.03 9.99
N GLU A 38 1.38 1.24 9.95
CA GLU A 38 2.30 0.63 10.91
C GLU A 38 2.00 1.09 12.33
N GLY A 39 1.69 2.39 12.49
CA GLY A 39 1.32 2.94 13.78
C GLY A 39 0.10 2.27 14.37
N TYR A 40 -0.92 2.06 13.57
CA TYR A 40 -2.13 1.36 14.02
C TYR A 40 -1.83 -0.07 14.43
N TYR A 41 -1.00 -0.79 13.65
CA TYR A 41 -0.58 -2.14 14.05
C TYR A 41 0.11 -2.15 15.41
N LYS A 42 0.99 -1.18 15.65
CA LYS A 42 1.77 -1.12 16.88
C LYS A 42 0.91 -0.88 18.12
N ILE A 43 -0.19 -0.17 17.96
CA ILE A 43 -1.10 0.08 19.08
C ILE A 43 -2.26 -0.93 19.14
N GLY A 44 -2.18 -2.00 18.37
CA GLY A 44 -3.17 -3.07 18.41
C GLY A 44 -4.45 -2.79 17.65
N LYS A 45 -4.46 -1.80 16.77
CA LYS A 45 -5.62 -1.43 15.96
C LYS A 45 -5.51 -2.02 14.56
N LYS A 46 -5.59 -3.34 14.49
CA LYS A 46 -5.40 -4.09 13.25
C LYS A 46 -6.42 -3.70 12.17
N GLU A 47 -7.67 -3.50 12.55
CA GLU A 47 -8.72 -3.17 11.58
C GLU A 47 -8.47 -1.80 10.94
N GLU A 48 -8.02 -0.83 11.71
CA GLU A 48 -7.68 0.50 11.19
C GLU A 48 -6.47 0.43 10.27
N ALA A 49 -5.47 -0.39 10.63
CA ALA A 49 -4.31 -0.59 9.78
C ALA A 49 -4.72 -1.21 8.43
N ARG A 50 -5.56 -2.24 8.47
CA ARG A 50 -6.06 -2.89 7.26
C ARG A 50 -6.84 -1.93 6.38
N LYS A 51 -7.61 -1.03 6.98
CA LYS A 51 -8.38 -0.04 6.23
C LYS A 51 -7.45 0.85 5.41
N ILE A 52 -6.37 1.34 6.03
CA ILE A 52 -5.39 2.16 5.32
C ILE A 52 -4.72 1.36 4.21
N LEU A 53 -4.26 0.15 4.52
CA LEU A 53 -3.61 -0.69 3.52
C LEU A 53 -4.55 -0.98 2.34
N ASN A 54 -5.82 -1.27 2.62
CA ASN A 54 -6.79 -1.53 1.55
C ASN A 54 -6.96 -0.32 0.62
N GLN A 55 -6.98 0.87 1.18
CA GLN A 55 -7.09 2.09 0.36
C GLN A 55 -5.87 2.28 -0.53
N LEU A 56 -4.69 2.07 0.02
CA LEU A 56 -3.44 2.21 -0.74
C LEU A 56 -3.31 1.11 -1.79
N ILE A 57 -3.65 -0.13 -1.42
CA ILE A 57 -3.64 -1.27 -2.33
C ILE A 57 -4.59 -1.01 -3.50
N LYS A 58 -5.79 -0.53 -3.20
CA LYS A 58 -6.78 -0.23 -4.24
C LYS A 58 -6.25 0.78 -5.24
N LYS A 59 -5.53 1.80 -4.77
CA LYS A 59 -4.92 2.80 -5.66
C LYS A 59 -3.91 2.14 -6.60
N GLN A 60 -3.08 1.24 -6.08
CA GLN A 60 -2.12 0.53 -6.91
C GLN A 60 -2.82 -0.37 -7.93
N GLN A 61 -3.87 -1.06 -7.50
CA GLN A 61 -4.66 -1.91 -8.39
C GLN A 61 -5.29 -1.11 -9.52
N GLU A 62 -5.82 0.08 -9.21
CA GLU A 62 -6.41 0.96 -10.22
C GLU A 62 -5.38 1.42 -11.25
N LYS A 63 -4.18 1.78 -10.80
CA LYS A 63 -3.10 2.17 -11.70
C LYS A 63 -2.69 1.02 -12.62
N ILE A 64 -2.53 -0.15 -12.06
CA ILE A 64 -2.14 -1.33 -12.84
C ILE A 64 -3.22 -1.67 -13.86
N THR A 65 -4.48 -1.60 -13.45
CA THR A 65 -5.62 -1.85 -14.36
C THR A 65 -5.62 -0.85 -15.50
N PHE A 66 -5.36 0.41 -15.20
CA PHE A 66 -5.25 1.44 -16.23
C PHE A 66 -4.17 1.08 -17.25
N PHE A 67 -2.97 0.74 -16.79
CA PHE A 67 -1.88 0.39 -17.69
C PHE A 67 -2.21 -0.86 -18.50
N ASN A 68 -2.90 -1.83 -17.90
CA ASN A 68 -3.27 -3.04 -18.60
C ASN A 68 -4.22 -2.76 -19.78
N SER A 69 -4.98 -1.68 -19.72
CA SER A 69 -5.89 -1.28 -20.79
C SER A 69 -5.20 -0.56 -21.94
N GLN A 70 -3.94 -0.22 -21.79
CA GLN A 70 -3.19 0.51 -22.81
C GLN A 70 -2.64 -0.43 -23.89
N SER A 71 -2.22 0.17 -25.01
CA SER A 71 -1.60 -0.59 -26.09
C SER A 71 -0.25 -1.17 -25.66
N GLU A 72 0.21 -2.18 -26.38
CA GLU A 72 1.53 -2.76 -26.11
C GLU A 72 2.64 -1.73 -26.20
N LYS A 73 2.53 -0.80 -27.15
CA LYS A 73 3.51 0.28 -27.30
C LYS A 73 3.55 1.17 -26.07
N GLN A 74 2.36 1.52 -25.55
CA GLN A 74 2.26 2.38 -24.38
C GLN A 74 2.72 1.65 -23.11
N LYS A 75 2.39 0.36 -22.97
CA LYS A 75 2.89 -0.42 -21.84
C LYS A 75 4.41 -0.48 -21.86
N ALA A 76 5.01 -0.67 -23.03
CA ALA A 76 6.47 -0.69 -23.14
C ALA A 76 7.07 0.66 -22.74
N PHE A 77 6.42 1.75 -23.13
CA PHE A 77 6.87 3.09 -22.78
C PHE A 77 6.81 3.32 -21.27
N TYR A 78 5.77 2.81 -20.61
CA TYR A 78 5.57 2.99 -19.16
C TYR A 78 6.05 1.78 -18.34
N ALA A 79 6.92 0.95 -18.91
CA ALA A 79 7.36 -0.29 -18.24
C ALA A 79 7.95 -0.04 -16.86
N ARG A 80 8.73 1.05 -16.70
CA ARG A 80 9.33 1.39 -15.41
C ARG A 80 8.27 1.76 -14.39
N GLU A 81 7.30 2.57 -14.77
CA GLU A 81 6.21 3.00 -13.89
C GLU A 81 5.34 1.81 -13.46
N ILE A 82 5.09 0.89 -14.39
CA ILE A 82 4.34 -0.33 -14.08
C ILE A 82 5.10 -1.16 -13.05
N ASN A 83 6.40 -1.34 -13.26
CA ASN A 83 7.24 -2.09 -12.33
C ASN A 83 7.25 -1.43 -10.95
N ASP A 84 7.36 -0.11 -10.91
CA ASP A 84 7.35 0.63 -9.64
C ASP A 84 6.01 0.46 -8.92
N ASP A 85 4.90 0.46 -9.65
CA ASP A 85 3.58 0.24 -9.06
C ASP A 85 3.47 -1.13 -8.41
N PHE A 86 4.00 -2.17 -9.07
CA PHE A 86 4.03 -3.51 -8.48
C PHE A 86 4.92 -3.58 -7.25
N ARG A 87 6.06 -2.89 -7.27
CA ARG A 87 6.96 -2.87 -6.12
C ARG A 87 6.30 -2.19 -4.91
N ARG A 88 5.60 -1.10 -5.14
CA ARG A 88 4.85 -0.41 -4.09
C ARG A 88 3.72 -1.27 -3.56
N TYR A 89 3.01 -1.93 -4.46
CA TYR A 89 1.94 -2.84 -4.08
C TYR A 89 2.50 -3.93 -3.15
N TYR A 90 3.60 -4.54 -3.54
CA TYR A 90 4.22 -5.59 -2.73
C TYR A 90 4.68 -5.06 -1.37
N MET A 91 5.25 -3.87 -1.34
CA MET A 91 5.67 -3.25 -0.08
C MET A 91 4.52 -3.06 0.90
N LEU A 92 3.34 -2.74 0.39
CA LEU A 92 2.16 -2.62 1.24
C LEU A 92 1.80 -3.96 1.89
N LEU A 93 1.94 -5.03 1.13
CA LEU A 93 1.67 -6.37 1.65
C LEU A 93 2.69 -6.77 2.71
N LEU A 94 3.94 -6.34 2.56
CA LEU A 94 4.99 -6.60 3.54
C LEU A 94 4.72 -5.94 4.89
N ILE A 95 4.07 -4.78 4.89
CA ILE A 95 3.70 -4.12 6.14
C ILE A 95 2.83 -5.04 7.00
N ALA A 96 1.84 -5.69 6.39
CA ALA A 96 0.99 -6.64 7.10
C ALA A 96 1.80 -7.83 7.60
N GLU A 97 2.67 -8.39 6.75
CA GLU A 97 3.48 -9.54 7.13
C GLU A 97 4.42 -9.21 8.30
N GLU A 98 5.08 -8.07 8.23
CA GLU A 98 6.03 -7.65 9.26
C GLU A 98 5.35 -7.41 10.61
N ASN A 99 4.05 -7.10 10.58
CA ASN A 99 3.27 -6.89 11.79
C ASN A 99 2.45 -8.13 12.17
N ASN A 100 2.80 -9.28 11.62
CA ASN A 100 2.20 -10.59 11.91
C ASN A 100 0.72 -10.67 11.56
N ASP A 101 0.24 -9.82 10.66
CA ASP A 101 -1.11 -9.92 10.13
C ASP A 101 -1.11 -10.87 8.94
N LEU A 102 -0.85 -12.14 9.24
CA LEU A 102 -0.60 -13.16 8.20
C LEU A 102 -1.85 -13.51 7.42
N GLU A 103 -3.01 -13.43 8.04
CA GLU A 103 -4.27 -13.70 7.35
C GLU A 103 -4.52 -12.67 6.25
N PHE A 104 -4.39 -11.39 6.59
CA PHE A 104 -4.56 -10.31 5.62
C PHE A 104 -3.51 -10.41 4.51
N HIS A 105 -2.25 -10.65 4.90
CA HIS A 105 -1.17 -10.82 3.93
C HIS A 105 -1.48 -11.94 2.94
N ARG A 106 -1.91 -13.11 3.45
CA ARG A 106 -2.22 -14.26 2.61
C ARG A 106 -3.33 -13.95 1.61
N GLN A 107 -4.37 -13.28 2.06
CA GLN A 107 -5.48 -12.90 1.19
C GLN A 107 -5.03 -11.93 0.10
N GLN A 108 -4.20 -10.97 0.46
CA GLN A 108 -3.75 -9.95 -0.48
C GLN A 108 -2.71 -10.47 -1.47
N ILE A 109 -1.87 -11.41 -1.04
CA ILE A 109 -0.85 -11.95 -1.94
C ILE A 109 -1.47 -12.72 -3.10
N VAL A 110 -2.62 -13.37 -2.88
CA VAL A 110 -3.35 -14.05 -3.96
C VAL A 110 -3.79 -13.03 -5.02
N LYS A 111 -4.34 -11.91 -4.58
CA LYS A 111 -4.77 -10.84 -5.48
C LYS A 111 -3.57 -10.23 -6.20
N PHE A 112 -2.49 -10.00 -5.49
CA PHE A 112 -1.25 -9.47 -6.06
C PHE A 112 -0.76 -10.37 -7.20
N ASN A 113 -0.72 -11.67 -6.95
CA ASN A 113 -0.26 -12.64 -7.95
C ASN A 113 -1.16 -12.62 -9.19
N ASN A 114 -2.46 -12.41 -9.01
CA ASN A 114 -3.38 -12.33 -10.14
C ASN A 114 -3.09 -11.09 -10.99
N TYR A 115 -2.86 -9.94 -10.37
CA TYR A 115 -2.51 -8.73 -11.10
C TYR A 115 -1.17 -8.88 -11.81
N ASN A 116 -0.20 -9.47 -11.12
CA ASN A 116 1.12 -9.68 -11.68
C ASN A 116 1.07 -10.58 -12.92
N LYS A 117 0.28 -11.64 -12.84
CA LYS A 117 0.07 -12.57 -13.94
C LYS A 117 -0.63 -11.90 -15.12
N MET A 118 -1.62 -11.05 -14.82
CA MET A 118 -2.35 -10.30 -15.83
C MET A 118 -1.44 -9.43 -16.69
N MET A 119 -0.44 -8.80 -16.07
CA MET A 119 0.50 -7.92 -16.76
C MET A 119 1.62 -8.65 -17.49
N GLY A 120 1.79 -9.95 -17.26
CA GLY A 120 2.76 -10.76 -17.98
C GLY A 120 4.19 -10.24 -17.83
N ASP A 121 4.84 -9.92 -18.95
CA ASP A 121 6.22 -9.48 -18.95
C ASP A 121 6.44 -8.15 -18.23
N TYR A 122 5.39 -7.37 -18.01
CA TYR A 122 5.48 -6.10 -17.29
C TYR A 122 5.33 -6.26 -15.79
N GLY A 123 4.99 -7.45 -15.33
CA GLY A 123 4.94 -7.74 -13.90
C GLY A 123 6.32 -7.83 -13.28
N VAL A 124 6.36 -8.07 -11.99
CA VAL A 124 7.62 -8.24 -11.26
C VAL A 124 7.88 -9.71 -10.97
N ASP A 125 9.16 -10.05 -10.90
CA ASP A 125 9.59 -11.38 -10.50
C ASP A 125 10.14 -11.28 -9.08
N LEU A 126 9.36 -11.81 -8.14
CA LEU A 126 9.70 -11.71 -6.72
C LEU A 126 10.67 -12.80 -6.25
N GLU A 127 10.97 -13.76 -7.10
CA GLU A 127 11.87 -14.85 -6.75
C GLU A 127 13.34 -14.53 -6.99
N GLN A 128 13.60 -13.38 -7.57
CA GLN A 128 14.96 -12.94 -7.80
C GLN A 128 15.49 -12.03 -6.72
#